data_4730cf5c42bcff1541aa97c4a51e99cd
#
_entry.id   4730cf5c42bcff1541aa97c4a51e99cd
#
_cell.length_a   1.000
_cell.length_b   1.000
_cell.length_c   1.000
_cell.angle_alpha   90.00
_cell.angle_beta   90.00
_cell.angle_gamma   90.00
#
_symmetry.space_group_name_H-M   'P 1'
#
loop_
_entity.id
_entity.type
_entity.pdbx_description
1 polymer ?
#
loop_
_entity_poly.entity_id
_entity_poly.type
_entity_poly.pdbx_seq_one_letter_code
_entity_poly.pdbx_strand_id
1 'polypeptide(L)'
;MIKIGIIGAMELEVEELKSHMDTSGITTKAGMAFYEGTLNSVNVVVVQSGIGKVNAALCVQILADVFQVSHVINTGVAGSLNADLDIGDILISADALHHDMDVTIFGYQPGEVPQMGRREFPADEQMTALAKEACEKVNPGIHAQIGRVVSGDQFISDKAVKNRLIDLYQGDCTEMEGAAIAHSAYLNGIPFVIIRAISDKADDSAQMDYPTFERAAAKHSARLVEEMIQHIK
;
A
#
# COMPACT_ATOMS: atom_id res chain seq x y z
N MET A 1 20.87 -7.62 8.54
CA MET A 1 20.35 -6.57 9.47
C MET A 1 19.03 -6.10 8.90
N ILE A 2 17.98 -6.02 9.71
CA ILE A 2 16.66 -5.58 9.25
C ILE A 2 16.70 -4.08 8.97
N LYS A 3 16.25 -3.69 7.80
CA LYS A 3 16.00 -2.31 7.39
C LYS A 3 14.70 -2.30 6.59
N ILE A 4 13.73 -1.52 7.00
CA ILE A 4 12.38 -1.53 6.43
C ILE A 4 12.18 -0.29 5.56
N GLY A 5 11.79 -0.48 4.30
CA GLY A 5 11.32 0.59 3.44
C GLY A 5 9.83 0.85 3.67
N ILE A 6 9.47 2.09 3.99
CA ILE A 6 8.08 2.50 4.21
C ILE A 6 7.72 3.52 3.14
N ILE A 7 6.71 3.21 2.34
CA ILE A 7 6.30 3.97 1.16
C ILE A 7 4.88 4.50 1.35
N GLY A 8 4.70 5.82 1.24
CA GLY A 8 3.40 6.43 0.95
C GLY A 8 3.46 7.17 -0.37
N ALA A 9 2.35 7.32 -1.07
CA ALA A 9 2.29 8.05 -2.33
C ALA A 9 2.28 9.57 -2.11
N MET A 10 1.65 10.01 -1.03
CA MET A 10 1.46 11.42 -0.69
C MET A 10 2.15 11.77 0.64
N GLU A 11 2.49 13.06 0.82
CA GLU A 11 3.14 13.53 2.04
C GLU A 11 2.30 13.22 3.29
N LEU A 12 0.98 13.41 3.22
CA LEU A 12 0.07 13.16 4.35
C LEU A 12 0.10 11.70 4.85
N GLU A 13 0.52 10.75 4.02
CA GLU A 13 0.60 9.31 4.36
C GLU A 13 1.89 8.96 5.11
N VAL A 14 2.91 9.83 5.05
CA VAL A 14 4.22 9.59 5.65
C VAL A 14 4.68 10.71 6.59
N GLU A 15 3.98 11.84 6.66
CA GLU A 15 4.37 13.00 7.48
C GLU A 15 4.47 12.65 8.97
N GLU A 16 3.53 11.84 9.50
CA GLU A 16 3.52 11.43 10.90
C GLU A 16 4.71 10.50 11.19
N LEU A 17 4.96 9.51 10.33
CA LEU A 17 6.12 8.61 10.44
C LEU A 17 7.44 9.38 10.40
N LYS A 18 7.60 10.33 9.48
CA LYS A 18 8.78 11.19 9.39
C LYS A 18 8.97 12.06 10.64
N SER A 19 7.86 12.54 11.23
CA SER A 19 7.93 13.40 12.43
C SER A 19 8.36 12.64 13.71
N HIS A 20 8.12 11.31 13.74
CA HIS A 20 8.45 10.47 14.89
C HIS A 20 9.80 9.75 14.76
N MET A 21 10.42 9.77 13.57
CA MET A 21 11.70 9.09 13.39
C MET A 21 12.90 9.95 13.77
N ASP A 22 13.95 9.29 14.27
CA ASP A 22 15.27 9.89 14.42
C ASP A 22 16.00 9.81 13.07
N THR A 23 15.91 10.90 12.28
CA THR A 23 16.48 10.97 10.93
C THR A 23 17.99 11.12 10.98
N SER A 24 18.73 10.18 10.39
CA SER A 24 20.20 10.21 10.28
C SER A 24 20.69 10.79 8.95
N GLY A 25 19.88 10.77 7.90
CA GLY A 25 20.21 11.29 6.58
C GLY A 25 19.03 11.40 5.64
N ILE A 26 19.18 12.24 4.61
CA ILE A 26 18.19 12.39 3.54
C ILE A 26 18.91 12.29 2.21
N THR A 27 18.49 11.35 1.36
CA THR A 27 19.04 11.15 0.03
C THR A 27 17.96 11.39 -1.01
N THR A 28 18.22 12.22 -2.02
CA THR A 28 17.29 12.45 -3.12
C THR A 28 17.67 11.61 -4.34
N LYS A 29 16.72 10.81 -4.85
CA LYS A 29 16.83 10.01 -6.07
C LYS A 29 15.52 10.05 -6.84
N ALA A 30 15.58 10.14 -8.16
CA ALA A 30 14.39 10.19 -9.04
C ALA A 30 13.31 11.19 -8.60
N GLY A 31 13.72 12.33 -8.01
CA GLY A 31 12.79 13.33 -7.47
C GLY A 31 12.17 12.99 -6.11
N MET A 32 12.47 11.83 -5.52
CA MET A 32 11.97 11.38 -4.22
C MET A 32 13.01 11.64 -3.13
N ALA A 33 12.57 12.10 -1.95
CA ALA A 33 13.41 12.25 -0.76
C ALA A 33 13.26 11.01 0.13
N PHE A 34 14.35 10.28 0.32
CA PHE A 34 14.44 9.09 1.16
C PHE A 34 15.01 9.50 2.52
N TYR A 35 14.22 9.36 3.57
CA TYR A 35 14.60 9.67 4.95
C TYR A 35 15.10 8.40 5.63
N GLU A 36 16.42 8.30 5.84
CA GLU A 36 17.02 7.20 6.61
C GLU A 36 17.08 7.52 8.08
N GLY A 37 16.87 6.54 8.93
CA GLY A 37 16.99 6.71 10.38
C GLY A 37 16.42 5.55 11.15
N THR A 38 15.96 5.83 12.37
CA THR A 38 15.26 4.84 13.21
C THR A 38 13.89 5.33 13.61
N LEU A 39 12.95 4.41 13.68
CA LEU A 39 11.62 4.61 14.20
C LEU A 39 11.36 3.50 15.25
N ASN A 40 11.12 3.88 16.51
CA ASN A 40 11.05 2.92 17.62
C ASN A 40 12.27 1.98 17.69
N SER A 41 13.49 2.51 17.46
CA SER A 41 14.76 1.77 17.42
C SER A 41 14.91 0.77 16.27
N VAL A 42 13.99 0.74 15.30
CA VAL A 42 14.07 -0.07 14.09
C VAL A 42 14.64 0.77 12.94
N ASN A 43 15.60 0.22 12.18
CA ASN A 43 16.14 0.93 11.01
C ASN A 43 15.08 1.02 9.91
N VAL A 44 14.78 2.23 9.46
CA VAL A 44 13.78 2.50 8.44
C VAL A 44 14.30 3.44 7.36
N VAL A 45 13.68 3.35 6.18
CA VAL A 45 13.75 4.36 5.13
C VAL A 45 12.32 4.75 4.80
N VAL A 46 11.93 5.98 5.14
CA VAL A 46 10.59 6.51 4.86
C VAL A 46 10.66 7.40 3.63
N VAL A 47 9.72 7.21 2.70
CA VAL A 47 9.73 7.94 1.42
C VAL A 47 8.31 8.24 0.93
N GLN A 48 8.14 9.44 0.38
CA GLN A 48 7.01 9.77 -0.46
C GLN A 48 7.37 9.42 -1.91
N SER A 49 6.68 8.44 -2.49
CA SER A 49 6.96 8.00 -3.86
C SER A 49 6.40 8.94 -4.95
N GLY A 50 5.33 9.65 -4.65
CA GLY A 50 4.43 10.23 -5.65
C GLY A 50 3.39 9.21 -6.12
N ILE A 51 2.33 9.72 -6.74
CA ILE A 51 1.16 8.94 -7.15
C ILE A 51 1.47 8.13 -8.42
N GLY A 52 0.92 6.93 -8.50
CA GLY A 52 0.88 6.10 -9.70
C GLY A 52 1.97 5.02 -9.77
N LYS A 53 1.74 4.06 -10.63
CA LYS A 53 2.50 2.80 -10.70
C LYS A 53 3.98 2.99 -11.04
N VAL A 54 4.31 3.94 -11.90
CA VAL A 54 5.72 4.20 -12.30
C VAL A 54 6.52 4.72 -11.11
N ASN A 55 5.99 5.71 -10.39
CA ASN A 55 6.62 6.25 -9.19
C ASN A 55 6.81 5.17 -8.13
N ALA A 56 5.78 4.38 -7.88
CA ALA A 56 5.77 3.28 -6.93
C ALA A 56 6.84 2.22 -7.25
N ALA A 57 6.93 1.77 -8.50
CA ALA A 57 7.91 0.79 -8.94
C ALA A 57 9.35 1.30 -8.84
N LEU A 58 9.62 2.53 -9.29
CA LEU A 58 10.94 3.18 -9.15
C LEU A 58 11.35 3.31 -7.69
N CYS A 59 10.39 3.67 -6.82
CA CYS A 59 10.65 3.78 -5.39
C CYS A 59 11.13 2.47 -4.79
N VAL A 60 10.45 1.34 -5.07
CA VAL A 60 10.86 0.01 -4.58
C VAL A 60 12.24 -0.36 -5.10
N GLN A 61 12.53 -0.12 -6.40
CA GLN A 61 13.84 -0.45 -6.96
C GLN A 61 14.97 0.36 -6.31
N ILE A 62 14.75 1.64 -6.02
CA ILE A 62 15.72 2.47 -5.30
C ILE A 62 15.91 1.97 -3.87
N LEU A 63 14.84 1.60 -3.16
CA LEU A 63 14.91 1.02 -1.83
C LEU A 63 15.72 -0.28 -1.80
N ALA A 64 15.54 -1.13 -2.82
CA ALA A 64 16.29 -2.37 -2.98
C ALA A 64 17.78 -2.13 -3.26
N ASP A 65 18.11 -1.36 -4.28
CA ASP A 65 19.48 -1.23 -4.79
C ASP A 65 20.34 -0.27 -3.95
N VAL A 66 19.78 0.85 -3.53
CA VAL A 66 20.54 1.91 -2.85
C VAL A 66 20.53 1.71 -1.34
N PHE A 67 19.35 1.41 -0.78
CA PHE A 67 19.16 1.33 0.67
C PHE A 67 19.21 -0.10 1.21
N GLN A 68 19.16 -1.11 0.32
CA GLN A 68 19.23 -2.54 0.66
C GLN A 68 18.23 -2.93 1.76
N VAL A 69 16.98 -2.46 1.59
CA VAL A 69 15.92 -2.79 2.53
C VAL A 69 15.60 -4.28 2.49
N SER A 70 15.30 -4.85 3.64
CA SER A 70 14.93 -6.27 3.79
C SER A 70 13.42 -6.50 3.69
N HIS A 71 12.60 -5.47 3.91
CA HIS A 71 11.14 -5.51 3.89
C HIS A 71 10.59 -4.22 3.31
N VAL A 72 9.41 -4.30 2.71
CA VAL A 72 8.68 -3.13 2.19
C VAL A 72 7.29 -3.08 2.79
N ILE A 73 6.92 -1.91 3.34
CA ILE A 73 5.56 -1.60 3.78
C ILE A 73 5.05 -0.45 2.92
N ASN A 74 3.91 -0.66 2.28
CA ASN A 74 3.19 0.44 1.66
C ASN A 74 2.03 0.85 2.56
N THR A 75 1.98 2.12 2.91
CA THR A 75 0.93 2.72 3.74
C THR A 75 0.20 3.80 2.98
N GLY A 76 -1.09 3.95 3.19
CA GLY A 76 -1.88 4.98 2.53
C GLY A 76 -3.38 4.78 2.62
N VAL A 77 -4.09 5.48 1.76
CA VAL A 77 -5.55 5.44 1.69
C VAL A 77 -6.04 4.70 0.46
N ALA A 78 -7.30 4.25 0.47
CA ALA A 78 -7.92 3.56 -0.66
C ALA A 78 -9.45 3.73 -0.64
N GLY A 79 -10.06 3.58 -1.82
CA GLY A 79 -11.50 3.44 -1.97
C GLY A 79 -11.96 2.01 -1.73
N SER A 80 -13.03 1.82 -0.94
CA SER A 80 -13.58 0.50 -0.64
C SER A 80 -14.34 -0.09 -1.83
N LEU A 81 -14.02 -1.34 -2.15
CA LEU A 81 -14.80 -2.18 -3.08
C LEU A 81 -15.68 -3.19 -2.32
N ASN A 82 -15.42 -3.40 -1.03
CA ASN A 82 -16.13 -4.35 -0.18
C ASN A 82 -17.17 -3.63 0.69
N ALA A 83 -18.40 -4.17 0.72
CA ALA A 83 -19.50 -3.59 1.48
C ALA A 83 -19.29 -3.65 3.01
N ASP A 84 -18.48 -4.60 3.49
CA ASP A 84 -18.18 -4.80 4.91
C ASP A 84 -17.07 -3.86 5.43
N LEU A 85 -16.44 -3.06 4.54
CA LEU A 85 -15.42 -2.07 4.89
C LEU A 85 -16.00 -0.66 4.85
N ASP A 86 -16.07 0.00 5.98
CA ASP A 86 -16.52 1.39 6.10
C ASP A 86 -15.36 2.40 6.04
N ILE A 87 -15.68 3.67 5.82
CA ILE A 87 -14.70 4.77 5.87
C ILE A 87 -14.06 4.79 7.27
N GLY A 88 -12.72 4.76 7.30
CA GLY A 88 -11.94 4.68 8.52
C GLY A 88 -11.45 3.26 8.86
N ASP A 89 -12.03 2.22 8.28
CA ASP A 89 -11.55 0.84 8.43
C ASP A 89 -10.21 0.62 7.73
N ILE A 90 -9.52 -0.45 8.09
CA ILE A 90 -8.21 -0.81 7.55
C ILE A 90 -8.31 -2.08 6.71
N LEU A 91 -7.81 -2.03 5.48
CA LEU A 91 -7.51 -3.20 4.68
C LEU A 91 -6.00 -3.51 4.72
N ILE A 92 -5.67 -4.76 5.02
CA ILE A 92 -4.30 -5.31 5.00
C ILE A 92 -4.23 -6.31 3.85
N SER A 93 -3.24 -6.19 2.98
CA SER A 93 -3.17 -7.04 1.79
C SER A 93 -2.95 -8.52 2.11
N ALA A 94 -3.78 -9.39 1.53
CA ALA A 94 -3.46 -10.78 1.28
C ALA A 94 -2.63 -10.91 0.01
N ASP A 95 -3.02 -10.17 -1.02
CA ASP A 95 -2.32 -10.01 -2.29
C ASP A 95 -2.64 -8.65 -2.93
N ALA A 96 -1.96 -8.37 -4.03
CA ALA A 96 -2.29 -7.24 -4.90
C ALA A 96 -2.21 -7.63 -6.37
N LEU A 97 -3.01 -6.96 -7.21
CA LEU A 97 -2.96 -7.12 -8.66
C LEU A 97 -3.28 -5.83 -9.42
N HIS A 98 -2.85 -5.77 -10.68
CA HIS A 98 -3.14 -4.65 -11.57
C HIS A 98 -4.53 -4.81 -12.21
N HIS A 99 -5.47 -3.91 -11.92
CA HIS A 99 -6.79 -3.94 -12.54
C HIS A 99 -6.84 -3.31 -13.94
N ASP A 100 -5.80 -2.57 -14.31
CA ASP A 100 -5.67 -1.90 -15.60
C ASP A 100 -4.70 -2.61 -16.58
N MET A 101 -4.18 -3.79 -16.21
CA MET A 101 -3.45 -4.68 -17.09
C MET A 101 -4.45 -5.50 -17.92
N ASP A 102 -4.61 -5.15 -19.19
CA ASP A 102 -5.55 -5.85 -20.08
C ASP A 102 -4.85 -6.27 -21.39
N VAL A 103 -4.58 -7.54 -21.46
CA VAL A 103 -4.07 -8.23 -22.67
C VAL A 103 -4.92 -9.46 -23.00
N THR A 104 -6.20 -9.41 -22.63
CA THR A 104 -7.18 -10.49 -22.83
C THR A 104 -7.36 -10.86 -24.28
N ILE A 105 -7.14 -9.93 -25.20
CA ILE A 105 -7.15 -10.20 -26.65
C ILE A 105 -6.15 -11.31 -27.08
N PHE A 106 -5.10 -11.55 -26.27
CA PHE A 106 -4.13 -12.61 -26.51
C PHE A 106 -4.38 -13.86 -25.65
N GLY A 107 -5.53 -13.97 -25.00
CA GLY A 107 -5.93 -15.13 -24.20
C GLY A 107 -5.47 -15.12 -22.75
N TYR A 108 -4.87 -14.03 -22.25
CA TYR A 108 -4.55 -13.83 -20.83
C TYR A 108 -5.79 -13.53 -20.00
N GLN A 109 -5.74 -13.81 -18.71
CA GLN A 109 -6.79 -13.37 -17.79
C GLN A 109 -6.72 -11.86 -17.53
N PRO A 110 -7.83 -11.18 -17.20
CA PRO A 110 -7.79 -9.79 -16.74
C PRO A 110 -6.83 -9.63 -15.56
N GLY A 111 -5.90 -8.66 -15.64
CA GLY A 111 -4.88 -8.42 -14.62
C GLY A 111 -3.64 -9.30 -14.71
N GLU A 112 -3.60 -10.29 -15.59
CA GLU A 112 -2.45 -11.16 -15.76
C GLU A 112 -1.30 -10.41 -16.45
N VAL A 113 -0.11 -10.49 -15.86
CA VAL A 113 1.11 -9.89 -16.43
C VAL A 113 1.66 -10.86 -17.48
N PRO A 114 1.75 -10.45 -18.77
CA PRO A 114 2.23 -11.33 -19.83
C PRO A 114 3.59 -11.94 -19.52
N GLN A 115 3.75 -13.22 -19.88
CA GLN A 115 4.97 -14.00 -19.71
C GLN A 115 5.41 -14.26 -18.27
N MET A 116 4.70 -13.73 -17.27
CA MET A 116 4.98 -14.01 -15.84
C MET A 116 4.16 -15.19 -15.30
N GLY A 117 3.08 -15.59 -15.99
CA GLY A 117 2.20 -16.66 -15.55
C GLY A 117 1.49 -16.39 -14.24
N ARG A 118 1.30 -15.11 -13.91
CA ARG A 118 0.59 -14.68 -12.70
C ARG A 118 -0.11 -13.35 -12.87
N ARG A 119 -1.12 -13.14 -12.07
CA ARG A 119 -1.77 -11.85 -11.92
C ARG A 119 -1.73 -11.32 -10.48
N GLU A 120 -1.71 -12.23 -9.48
CA GLU A 120 -1.64 -11.88 -8.07
C GLU A 120 -0.20 -11.90 -7.57
N PHE A 121 0.16 -10.90 -6.75
CA PHE A 121 1.39 -10.81 -6.00
C PHE A 121 1.06 -10.96 -4.51
N PRO A 122 1.30 -12.15 -3.90
CA PRO A 122 0.96 -12.42 -2.51
C PRO A 122 1.82 -11.58 -1.56
N ALA A 123 1.17 -10.99 -0.56
CA ALA A 123 1.86 -10.34 0.55
C ALA A 123 2.55 -11.39 1.44
N ASP A 124 3.50 -10.94 2.25
CA ASP A 124 4.13 -11.80 3.24
C ASP A 124 3.15 -12.10 4.38
N GLU A 125 2.88 -13.39 4.63
CA GLU A 125 1.89 -13.84 5.61
C GLU A 125 2.23 -13.38 7.04
N GLN A 126 3.51 -13.36 7.40
CA GLN A 126 3.95 -12.92 8.73
C GLN A 126 3.75 -11.42 8.90
N MET A 127 4.10 -10.62 7.89
CA MET A 127 3.87 -9.19 7.91
C MET A 127 2.37 -8.85 7.94
N THR A 128 1.55 -9.59 7.20
CA THR A 128 0.08 -9.44 7.20
C THR A 128 -0.52 -9.72 8.57
N ALA A 129 -0.09 -10.80 9.24
CA ALA A 129 -0.52 -11.14 10.59
C ALA A 129 -0.10 -10.06 11.61
N LEU A 130 1.16 -9.63 11.57
CA LEU A 130 1.68 -8.56 12.44
C LEU A 130 0.93 -7.24 12.24
N ALA A 131 0.59 -6.88 11.00
CA ALA A 131 -0.19 -5.68 10.71
C ALA A 131 -1.58 -5.75 11.34
N LYS A 132 -2.25 -6.91 11.28
CA LYS A 132 -3.55 -7.10 11.90
C LYS A 132 -3.49 -6.99 13.42
N GLU A 133 -2.55 -7.67 14.06
CA GLU A 133 -2.33 -7.60 15.51
C GLU A 133 -2.01 -6.16 15.96
N ALA A 134 -1.16 -5.45 15.22
CA ALA A 134 -0.84 -4.06 15.48
C ALA A 134 -2.08 -3.16 15.38
N CYS A 135 -2.92 -3.34 14.35
CA CYS A 135 -4.15 -2.58 14.21
C CYS A 135 -5.08 -2.76 15.40
N GLU A 136 -5.35 -4.00 15.80
CA GLU A 136 -6.20 -4.33 16.95
C GLU A 136 -5.69 -3.69 18.25
N LYS A 137 -4.37 -3.58 18.40
CA LYS A 137 -3.72 -3.00 19.59
C LYS A 137 -3.82 -1.47 19.65
N VAL A 138 -3.49 -0.77 18.54
CA VAL A 138 -3.35 0.70 18.55
C VAL A 138 -4.58 1.44 18.04
N ASN A 139 -5.47 0.75 17.35
CA ASN A 139 -6.72 1.29 16.81
C ASN A 139 -7.95 0.46 17.32
N PRO A 140 -8.14 0.31 18.64
CA PRO A 140 -9.22 -0.51 19.18
C PRO A 140 -10.58 0.12 18.80
N GLY A 141 -11.33 -0.51 17.95
CA GLY A 141 -12.61 0.00 17.44
C GLY A 141 -12.58 0.30 15.95
N ILE A 142 -11.44 0.16 15.31
CA ILE A 142 -11.32 0.15 13.84
C ILE A 142 -11.35 -1.30 13.38
N HIS A 143 -12.22 -1.61 12.42
CA HIS A 143 -12.26 -2.92 11.80
C HIS A 143 -11.04 -3.09 10.87
N ALA A 144 -10.30 -4.19 11.04
CA ALA A 144 -9.17 -4.55 10.19
C ALA A 144 -9.45 -5.86 9.46
N GLN A 145 -9.51 -5.79 8.14
CA GLN A 145 -9.75 -6.93 7.26
C GLN A 145 -8.49 -7.26 6.45
N ILE A 146 -8.23 -8.56 6.27
CA ILE A 146 -7.23 -9.05 5.31
C ILE A 146 -7.96 -9.31 3.99
N GLY A 147 -7.44 -8.76 2.88
CA GLY A 147 -8.10 -8.88 1.58
C GLY A 147 -7.23 -8.46 0.41
N ARG A 148 -7.85 -8.34 -0.75
CA ARG A 148 -7.19 -8.04 -2.02
C ARG A 148 -7.16 -6.56 -2.33
N VAL A 149 -5.96 -6.04 -2.66
CA VAL A 149 -5.75 -4.70 -3.19
C VAL A 149 -5.71 -4.75 -4.71
N VAL A 150 -6.51 -3.92 -5.39
CA VAL A 150 -6.44 -3.80 -6.86
C VAL A 150 -6.01 -2.39 -7.25
N SER A 151 -4.96 -2.30 -8.08
CA SER A 151 -4.33 -1.01 -8.42
C SER A 151 -4.39 -0.69 -9.91
N GLY A 152 -4.53 0.58 -10.21
CA GLY A 152 -4.40 1.11 -11.57
C GLY A 152 -4.13 2.61 -11.56
N ASP A 153 -3.64 3.17 -12.66
CA ASP A 153 -3.39 4.61 -12.78
C ASP A 153 -4.71 5.39 -13.01
N GLN A 154 -5.72 5.12 -12.14
CA GLN A 154 -7.06 5.69 -12.21
C GLN A 154 -7.63 5.91 -10.80
N PHE A 155 -8.17 7.10 -10.54
CA PHE A 155 -9.03 7.34 -9.38
C PHE A 155 -10.44 6.80 -9.68
N ILE A 156 -10.88 5.80 -8.93
CA ILE A 156 -12.18 5.15 -9.16
C ILE A 156 -13.27 5.89 -8.38
N SER A 157 -14.21 6.50 -9.13
CA SER A 157 -15.34 7.28 -8.60
C SER A 157 -16.62 7.06 -9.38
N ASP A 158 -16.74 5.92 -10.05
CA ASP A 158 -17.89 5.52 -10.86
C ASP A 158 -18.36 4.14 -10.42
N LYS A 159 -19.65 4.03 -10.09
CA LYS A 159 -20.25 2.78 -9.58
C LYS A 159 -20.17 1.61 -10.57
N ALA A 160 -20.26 1.88 -11.87
CA ALA A 160 -20.17 0.81 -12.87
C ALA A 160 -18.74 0.27 -12.96
N VAL A 161 -17.74 1.16 -12.88
CA VAL A 161 -16.32 0.77 -12.81
C VAL A 161 -16.06 -0.01 -11.52
N LYS A 162 -16.52 0.48 -10.36
CA LYS A 162 -16.44 -0.23 -9.07
C LYS A 162 -16.95 -1.67 -9.19
N ASN A 163 -18.19 -1.84 -9.69
CA ASN A 163 -18.79 -3.17 -9.84
C ASN A 163 -17.95 -4.07 -10.75
N ARG A 164 -17.43 -3.53 -11.86
CA ARG A 164 -16.53 -4.27 -12.74
C ARG A 164 -15.26 -4.74 -12.04
N LEU A 165 -14.66 -3.90 -11.16
CA LEU A 165 -13.49 -4.30 -10.39
C LEU A 165 -13.80 -5.44 -9.41
N ILE A 166 -14.96 -5.40 -8.78
CA ILE A 166 -15.43 -6.48 -7.89
C ILE A 166 -15.61 -7.77 -8.68
N ASP A 167 -16.36 -7.70 -9.80
CA ASP A 167 -16.72 -8.88 -10.60
C ASP A 167 -15.49 -9.58 -11.23
N LEU A 168 -14.56 -8.81 -11.80
CA LEU A 168 -13.40 -9.34 -12.51
C LEU A 168 -12.23 -9.72 -11.62
N TYR A 169 -11.99 -8.93 -10.57
CA TYR A 169 -10.77 -9.05 -9.78
C TYR A 169 -11.01 -9.47 -8.33
N GLN A 170 -12.29 -9.43 -7.87
CA GLN A 170 -12.64 -9.73 -6.47
C GLN A 170 -11.84 -8.85 -5.50
N GLY A 171 -11.65 -7.56 -5.86
CA GLY A 171 -10.94 -6.59 -5.05
C GLY A 171 -11.74 -6.18 -3.82
N ASP A 172 -11.06 -5.98 -2.70
CA ASP A 172 -11.63 -5.43 -1.48
C ASP A 172 -11.43 -3.92 -1.37
N CYS A 173 -10.34 -3.40 -1.94
CA CYS A 173 -10.12 -1.96 -2.12
C CYS A 173 -9.39 -1.65 -3.42
N THR A 174 -9.44 -0.39 -3.84
CA THR A 174 -8.75 0.11 -5.04
C THR A 174 -7.94 1.35 -4.72
N GLU A 175 -6.76 1.45 -5.31
CA GLU A 175 -5.82 2.56 -5.17
C GLU A 175 -4.86 2.60 -6.39
N MET A 176 -3.74 3.31 -6.33
CA MET A 176 -2.96 3.58 -7.54
C MET A 176 -1.50 3.08 -7.51
N GLU A 177 -1.01 2.44 -6.44
CA GLU A 177 0.41 2.08 -6.26
C GLU A 177 0.66 0.64 -5.85
N GLY A 178 -0.19 0.08 -4.99
CA GLY A 178 0.06 -1.16 -4.26
C GLY A 178 0.47 -2.34 -5.13
N ALA A 179 -0.23 -2.57 -6.26
CA ALA A 179 0.16 -3.65 -7.17
C ALA A 179 1.53 -3.43 -7.82
N ALA A 180 1.93 -2.19 -8.09
CA ALA A 180 3.26 -1.89 -8.64
C ALA A 180 4.35 -2.09 -7.58
N ILE A 181 4.08 -1.75 -6.32
CA ILE A 181 4.97 -2.02 -5.19
C ILE A 181 5.11 -3.54 -4.99
N ALA A 182 3.98 -4.25 -4.92
CA ALA A 182 3.95 -5.69 -4.78
C ALA A 182 4.71 -6.42 -5.90
N HIS A 183 4.45 -6.04 -7.14
CA HIS A 183 5.10 -6.59 -8.31
C HIS A 183 6.62 -6.34 -8.28
N SER A 184 7.04 -5.11 -7.97
CA SER A 184 8.46 -4.76 -7.88
C SER A 184 9.16 -5.45 -6.71
N ALA A 185 8.52 -5.55 -5.55
CA ALA A 185 9.03 -6.28 -4.40
C ALA A 185 9.18 -7.78 -4.71
N TYR A 186 8.19 -8.38 -5.38
CA TYR A 186 8.25 -9.75 -5.84
C TYR A 186 9.45 -10.02 -6.76
N LEU A 187 9.69 -9.14 -7.76
CA LEU A 187 10.82 -9.27 -8.68
C LEU A 187 12.17 -9.16 -7.96
N ASN A 188 12.24 -8.40 -6.89
CA ASN A 188 13.43 -8.23 -6.06
C ASN A 188 13.54 -9.27 -4.93
N GLY A 189 12.56 -10.17 -4.75
CA GLY A 189 12.54 -11.15 -3.67
C GLY A 189 12.44 -10.54 -2.28
N ILE A 190 11.81 -9.35 -2.17
CA ILE A 190 11.64 -8.62 -0.90
C ILE A 190 10.23 -8.86 -0.37
N PRO A 191 10.06 -9.36 0.87
CA PRO A 191 8.76 -9.48 1.50
C PRO A 191 8.10 -8.11 1.68
N PHE A 192 6.79 -8.06 1.47
CA PHE A 192 6.02 -6.82 1.53
C PHE A 192 4.64 -7.01 2.14
N VAL A 193 4.06 -5.91 2.61
CA VAL A 193 2.64 -5.78 2.94
C VAL A 193 2.13 -4.41 2.51
N ILE A 194 0.86 -4.35 2.10
CA ILE A 194 0.15 -3.11 1.78
C ILE A 194 -0.91 -2.88 2.85
N ILE A 195 -0.94 -1.69 3.42
CA ILE A 195 -1.88 -1.27 4.46
C ILE A 195 -2.64 -0.05 3.92
N ARG A 196 -3.95 -0.14 3.87
CA ARG A 196 -4.83 0.90 3.35
C ARG A 196 -5.92 1.25 4.34
N ALA A 197 -6.03 2.52 4.70
CA ALA A 197 -7.17 3.03 5.41
C ALA A 197 -8.24 3.49 4.40
N ILE A 198 -9.48 3.09 4.61
CA ILE A 198 -10.56 3.42 3.70
C ILE A 198 -10.92 4.91 3.82
N SER A 199 -10.76 5.66 2.74
CA SER A 199 -11.07 7.09 2.65
C SER A 199 -12.41 7.38 1.99
N ASP A 200 -12.88 6.46 1.16
CA ASP A 200 -14.09 6.61 0.35
C ASP A 200 -14.63 5.23 -0.09
N LYS A 201 -15.79 5.25 -0.75
CA LYS A 201 -16.44 4.02 -1.22
C LYS A 201 -16.16 3.68 -2.69
N ALA A 202 -15.23 4.34 -3.36
CA ALA A 202 -14.88 4.15 -4.77
C ALA A 202 -16.11 4.22 -5.71
N ASP A 203 -17.08 5.06 -5.40
CA ASP A 203 -18.32 5.24 -6.16
C ASP A 203 -18.63 6.73 -6.34
N ASP A 204 -19.88 7.05 -6.71
CA ASP A 204 -20.29 8.42 -7.01
C ASP A 204 -20.12 9.40 -5.83
N SER A 205 -19.95 8.91 -4.58
CA SER A 205 -19.66 9.73 -3.39
C SER A 205 -18.17 10.04 -3.20
N ALA A 206 -17.27 9.26 -3.81
CA ALA A 206 -15.83 9.30 -3.56
C ALA A 206 -15.21 10.69 -3.68
N GLN A 207 -15.66 11.51 -4.62
CA GLN A 207 -15.15 12.88 -4.82
C GLN A 207 -15.42 13.81 -3.62
N MET A 208 -16.44 13.54 -2.83
CA MET A 208 -16.76 14.30 -1.60
C MET A 208 -16.15 13.66 -0.36
N ASP A 209 -16.12 12.34 -0.30
CA ASP A 209 -15.65 11.58 0.85
C ASP A 209 -14.13 11.67 0.98
N TYR A 210 -13.39 11.46 -0.11
CA TYR A 210 -11.93 11.44 -0.12
C TYR A 210 -11.30 12.67 0.56
N PRO A 211 -11.58 13.94 0.15
CA PRO A 211 -10.95 15.10 0.79
C PRO A 211 -11.33 15.30 2.26
N THR A 212 -12.45 14.71 2.67
CA THR A 212 -12.97 14.82 4.05
C THR A 212 -12.24 13.86 4.99
N PHE A 213 -11.97 12.64 4.54
CA PHE A 213 -11.54 11.54 5.41
C PHE A 213 -10.07 11.14 5.23
N GLU A 214 -9.40 11.52 4.11
CA GLU A 214 -8.04 11.08 3.78
C GLU A 214 -7.03 11.30 4.91
N ARG A 215 -7.06 12.46 5.57
CA ARG A 215 -6.10 12.80 6.63
C ARG A 215 -6.31 11.96 7.90
N ALA A 216 -7.55 11.70 8.28
CA ALA A 216 -7.84 10.85 9.45
C ALA A 216 -7.48 9.38 9.16
N ALA A 217 -7.78 8.91 7.96
CA ALA A 217 -7.44 7.58 7.48
C ALA A 217 -5.91 7.35 7.47
N ALA A 218 -5.15 8.30 6.93
CA ALA A 218 -3.68 8.24 6.89
C ALA A 218 -3.05 8.10 8.29
N LYS A 219 -3.60 8.81 9.31
CA LYS A 219 -3.12 8.69 10.70
C LYS A 219 -3.33 7.30 11.31
N HIS A 220 -4.47 6.67 11.04
CA HIS A 220 -4.72 5.32 11.54
C HIS A 220 -3.72 4.31 10.95
N SER A 221 -3.42 4.45 9.66
CA SER A 221 -2.43 3.64 8.97
C SER A 221 -1.02 3.86 9.52
N ALA A 222 -0.60 5.11 9.76
CA ALA A 222 0.72 5.43 10.30
C ALA A 222 0.97 4.81 11.68
N ARG A 223 0.00 4.95 12.61
CA ARG A 223 0.09 4.34 13.95
C ARG A 223 0.23 2.82 13.92
N LEU A 224 -0.50 2.17 13.01
CA LEU A 224 -0.40 0.74 12.81
C LEU A 224 1.01 0.36 12.36
N VAL A 225 1.58 1.08 11.39
CA VAL A 225 2.94 0.83 10.89
C VAL A 225 3.97 0.99 12.01
N GLU A 226 3.89 2.03 12.83
CA GLU A 226 4.79 2.27 13.95
C GLU A 226 4.79 1.14 14.99
N GLU A 227 3.64 0.56 15.25
CA GLU A 227 3.52 -0.60 16.15
C GLU A 227 4.07 -1.87 15.48
N MET A 228 3.67 -2.13 14.24
CA MET A 228 4.00 -3.34 13.50
C MET A 228 5.52 -3.54 13.35
N ILE A 229 6.25 -2.48 12.97
CA ILE A 229 7.69 -2.58 12.65
C ILE A 229 8.53 -3.08 13.82
N GLN A 230 8.09 -2.89 15.06
CA GLN A 230 8.80 -3.34 16.28
C GLN A 230 8.83 -4.87 16.39
N HIS A 231 7.99 -5.58 15.65
CA HIS A 231 7.80 -7.03 15.73
C HIS A 231 8.32 -7.78 14.50
N ILE A 232 8.76 -7.09 13.46
CA ILE A 232 9.39 -7.70 12.27
C ILE A 232 10.79 -8.24 12.66
N LYS A 233 11.04 -9.53 12.31
CA LYS A 233 12.25 -10.26 12.70
C LYS A 233 13.05 -10.71 11.48
#